data_4141ffeade7670bc83632551c8e599ee
#
_entry.id   4141ffeade7670bc83632551c8e599ee
#
_cell.length_a   1.000
_cell.length_b   1.000
_cell.length_c   1.000
_cell.angle_alpha   90.00
_cell.angle_beta   90.00
_cell.angle_gamma   90.00
#
_symmetry.space_group_name_H-M   'P 1'
#
loop_
_entity.id
_entity.type
_entity.pdbx_description
1 polymer ?
#
loop_
_entity_poly.entity_id
_entity_poly.type
_entity_poly.pdbx_seq_one_letter_code
_entity_poly.pdbx_strand_id
1 'polypeptide(L)'
;MAGRNAHKTFLSAIALIGCAVEWIYPAADCNLISCRVSEKQLEKMLDEMSELPTAVYLTSPDYLGFVSDIGAIAEVCHKRGVLLAVDNAHGAYLRFLPESRHPLDLGADICCDSAHKTLPMLTGGAYLHISKNAPKLFFDMADQAMSLFASTSPSYLILQSLDRANSYLSGDYKCRLAEISAEVNDLKKSLTDNGYSLLGGEELKLCVEAKKYGYYGYEITEYLLKNGIVCEFYDRDFVVMMFTPQIGKDGLERLSSALLSLPKQDAIDEKAPSVGVPESVMRVRDATMSPSREIAVENAVGRVLAVAGVSCPPAIPIVVCGERIDENAVACFRYYGIEKCRVIDEEL
;
A
#
# COMPACT_ATOMS: atom_id res chain seq x y z
N MET A 1 3.19 15.51 6.59
CA MET A 1 1.83 14.89 6.65
C MET A 1 1.86 13.59 5.89
N ALA A 2 1.16 12.52 6.32
CA ALA A 2 1.21 11.23 5.64
C ALA A 2 -0.13 10.48 5.71
N GLY A 3 -0.47 9.74 4.66
CA GLY A 3 -1.61 8.82 4.65
C GLY A 3 -1.47 7.70 5.68
N ARG A 4 -2.56 7.38 6.41
CA ARG A 4 -2.54 6.43 7.54
C ARG A 4 -2.27 4.99 7.09
N ASN A 5 -2.38 4.69 5.78
CA ASN A 5 -2.01 3.42 5.18
C ASN A 5 -0.55 3.36 4.69
N ALA A 6 0.32 4.24 5.19
CA ALA A 6 1.75 4.20 4.88
C ALA A 6 2.36 2.86 5.33
N HIS A 7 3.20 2.28 4.49
CA HIS A 7 3.87 1.02 4.78
C HIS A 7 4.77 1.13 6.01
N LYS A 8 4.95 0.04 6.77
CA LYS A 8 5.79 0.02 7.99
C LYS A 8 7.21 0.57 7.80
N THR A 9 7.77 0.48 6.58
CA THR A 9 9.10 1.06 6.29
C THR A 9 9.12 2.57 6.37
N PHE A 10 8.01 3.25 6.05
CA PHE A 10 7.86 4.69 6.29
C PHE A 10 7.99 5.01 7.79
N LEU A 11 7.35 4.23 8.68
CA LEU A 11 7.48 4.40 10.13
C LEU A 11 8.92 4.22 10.60
N SER A 12 9.61 3.22 10.08
CA SER A 12 11.04 3.01 10.38
C SER A 12 11.88 4.20 9.92
N ALA A 13 11.61 4.74 8.74
CA ALA A 13 12.33 5.89 8.21
C ALA A 13 12.11 7.14 9.08
N ILE A 14 10.87 7.48 9.42
CA ILE A 14 10.58 8.64 10.27
C ILE A 14 11.12 8.49 11.69
N ALA A 15 11.17 7.27 12.24
CA ALA A 15 11.83 7.00 13.51
C ALA A 15 13.34 7.29 13.43
N LEU A 16 14.01 6.87 12.36
CA LEU A 16 15.44 7.10 12.17
C LEU A 16 15.78 8.58 11.99
N ILE A 17 15.03 9.30 11.15
CA ILE A 17 15.29 10.72 10.88
C ILE A 17 14.67 11.67 11.94
N GLY A 18 13.73 11.17 12.76
CA GLY A 18 13.13 11.93 13.85
C GLY A 18 12.13 12.99 13.43
N CYS A 19 11.52 12.89 12.25
CA CYS A 19 10.52 13.85 11.81
C CYS A 19 9.16 13.61 12.49
N ALA A 20 8.45 14.73 12.73
CA ALA A 20 7.06 14.69 13.16
C ALA A 20 6.15 14.34 11.96
N VAL A 21 5.07 13.64 12.22
CA VAL A 21 4.08 13.28 11.21
C VAL A 21 2.69 13.65 11.69
N GLU A 22 1.98 14.37 10.85
CA GLU A 22 0.53 14.56 10.95
C GLU A 22 -0.15 13.54 10.05
N TRP A 23 -1.08 12.76 10.61
CA TRP A 23 -1.71 11.67 9.88
C TRP A 23 -2.98 12.10 9.14
N ILE A 24 -3.10 11.67 7.88
CA ILE A 24 -4.34 11.74 7.11
C ILE A 24 -5.07 10.42 7.34
N TYR A 25 -6.20 10.47 8.04
CA TYR A 25 -7.03 9.31 8.29
C TYR A 25 -7.96 9.03 7.10
N PRO A 26 -8.29 7.76 6.83
CA PRO A 26 -9.24 7.42 5.80
C PRO A 26 -10.62 8.01 6.08
N ALA A 27 -11.42 8.23 5.03
CA ALA A 27 -12.83 8.55 5.19
C ALA A 27 -13.56 7.42 5.95
N ALA A 28 -14.67 7.74 6.60
CA ALA A 28 -15.40 6.81 7.48
C ALA A 28 -15.91 5.53 6.79
N ASP A 29 -16.02 5.54 5.47
CA ASP A 29 -16.41 4.40 4.62
C ASP A 29 -15.24 3.54 4.14
N CYS A 30 -14.01 3.89 4.48
CA CYS A 30 -12.81 3.13 4.11
C CYS A 30 -12.45 2.11 5.20
N ASN A 31 -11.84 1.01 4.78
CA ASN A 31 -11.20 0.05 5.68
C ASN A 31 -9.78 0.51 6.05
N LEU A 32 -9.12 -0.21 6.98
CA LEU A 32 -7.77 0.12 7.45
C LEU A 32 -6.70 0.02 6.34
N ILE A 33 -6.92 -0.85 5.35
CA ILE A 33 -5.93 -1.12 4.29
C ILE A 33 -5.90 0.02 3.27
N SER A 34 -7.04 0.72 3.10
CA SER A 34 -7.19 1.80 2.12
C SER A 34 -7.33 3.15 2.82
N CYS A 35 -6.49 4.10 2.44
CA CYS A 35 -6.59 5.49 2.89
C CYS A 35 -6.76 6.39 1.66
N ARG A 36 -7.99 6.43 1.15
CA ARG A 36 -8.33 7.29 0.02
C ARG A 36 -8.37 8.74 0.47
N VAL A 37 -7.48 9.54 -0.09
CA VAL A 37 -7.39 10.97 0.20
C VAL A 37 -7.90 11.72 -1.02
N SER A 38 -8.92 12.57 -0.83
CA SER A 38 -9.38 13.49 -1.87
C SER A 38 -8.64 14.82 -1.78
N GLU A 39 -8.58 15.53 -2.92
CA GLU A 39 -8.02 16.87 -3.00
C GLU A 39 -8.73 17.84 -2.01
N LYS A 40 -10.06 17.73 -1.87
CA LYS A 40 -10.86 18.56 -0.96
C LYS A 40 -10.56 18.30 0.51
N GLN A 41 -10.39 17.02 0.87
CA GLN A 41 -9.99 16.64 2.22
C GLN A 41 -8.61 17.20 2.55
N LEU A 42 -7.64 17.02 1.65
CA LEU A 42 -6.29 17.53 1.82
C LEU A 42 -6.26 19.06 1.89
N GLU A 43 -6.99 19.74 1.00
CA GLU A 43 -7.11 21.18 0.98
C GLU A 43 -7.60 21.74 2.32
N LYS A 44 -8.71 21.18 2.81
CA LYS A 44 -9.26 21.55 4.12
C LYS A 44 -8.25 21.34 5.26
N MET A 45 -7.58 20.19 5.30
CA MET A 45 -6.59 19.89 6.33
C MET A 45 -5.42 20.88 6.30
N LEU A 46 -4.90 21.20 5.11
CA LEU A 46 -3.79 22.16 4.98
C LEU A 46 -4.23 23.60 5.36
N ASP A 47 -5.45 24.00 5.07
CA ASP A 47 -5.98 25.32 5.42
C ASP A 47 -6.25 25.47 6.94
N GLU A 48 -6.50 24.39 7.64
CA GLU A 48 -6.72 24.37 9.10
C GLU A 48 -5.40 24.32 9.91
N MET A 49 -4.26 24.05 9.24
CA MET A 49 -2.95 23.97 9.92
C MET A 49 -2.37 25.35 10.21
N SER A 50 -1.82 25.53 11.42
CA SER A 50 -1.09 26.73 11.80
C SER A 50 0.29 26.80 11.15
N GLU A 51 0.89 25.67 10.82
CA GLU A 51 2.19 25.54 10.15
C GLU A 51 2.06 24.44 9.08
N LEU A 52 2.37 24.78 7.83
CA LEU A 52 2.28 23.84 6.71
C LEU A 52 3.36 22.77 6.79
N PRO A 53 3.04 21.52 6.42
CA PRO A 53 4.03 20.46 6.36
C PRO A 53 5.03 20.70 5.22
N THR A 54 6.26 20.23 5.37
CA THR A 54 7.25 20.25 4.29
C THR A 54 6.80 19.43 3.08
N ALA A 55 6.14 18.29 3.35
CA ALA A 55 5.67 17.40 2.30
C ALA A 55 4.40 16.64 2.73
N VAL A 56 3.61 16.25 1.73
CA VAL A 56 2.57 15.23 1.84
C VAL A 56 3.12 13.93 1.27
N TYR A 57 2.95 12.82 2.01
CA TYR A 57 3.33 11.48 1.59
C TYR A 57 2.08 10.60 1.46
N LEU A 58 1.89 9.99 0.30
CA LEU A 58 0.74 9.12 0.02
C LEU A 58 1.19 7.80 -0.61
N THR A 59 0.47 6.71 -0.33
CA THR A 59 0.60 5.43 -1.02
C THR A 59 -0.46 5.33 -2.11
N SER A 60 -0.03 5.28 -3.38
CA SER A 60 -0.92 5.17 -4.54
C SER A 60 -0.19 4.50 -5.72
N PRO A 61 -0.71 3.38 -6.27
CA PRO A 61 -1.93 2.65 -5.85
C PRO A 61 -1.82 2.08 -4.44
N ASP A 62 -2.96 1.97 -3.75
CA ASP A 62 -2.99 1.26 -2.48
C ASP A 62 -3.05 -0.27 -2.69
N TYR A 63 -3.04 -1.01 -1.60
CA TYR A 63 -2.97 -2.48 -1.67
C TYR A 63 -4.23 -3.13 -2.24
N LEU A 64 -5.40 -2.50 -2.09
CA LEU A 64 -6.66 -2.98 -2.66
C LEU A 64 -6.90 -2.50 -4.10
N GLY A 65 -5.99 -1.70 -4.67
CA GLY A 65 -6.05 -1.23 -6.05
C GLY A 65 -6.79 0.09 -6.23
N PHE A 66 -6.95 0.90 -5.18
CA PHE A 66 -7.42 2.27 -5.34
C PHE A 66 -6.26 3.18 -5.75
N VAL A 67 -6.52 4.04 -6.71
CA VAL A 67 -5.57 5.02 -7.24
C VAL A 67 -6.09 6.42 -6.89
N SER A 68 -5.27 7.21 -6.20
CA SER A 68 -5.60 8.59 -5.86
C SER A 68 -5.47 9.50 -7.09
N ASP A 69 -6.25 10.59 -7.13
CA ASP A 69 -6.06 11.64 -8.12
C ASP A 69 -4.81 12.48 -7.78
N ILE A 70 -3.66 11.94 -8.17
CA ILE A 70 -2.36 12.56 -7.89
C ILE A 70 -2.26 13.94 -8.52
N GLY A 71 -2.88 14.17 -9.69
CA GLY A 71 -2.87 15.46 -10.36
C GLY A 71 -3.54 16.55 -9.52
N ALA A 72 -4.78 16.31 -9.09
CA ALA A 72 -5.51 17.25 -8.25
C ALA A 72 -4.82 17.46 -6.89
N ILE A 73 -4.28 16.39 -6.29
CA ILE A 73 -3.53 16.47 -5.03
C ILE A 73 -2.25 17.28 -5.18
N ALA A 74 -1.49 17.09 -6.27
CA ALA A 74 -0.27 17.84 -6.55
C ALA A 74 -0.57 19.35 -6.69
N GLU A 75 -1.66 19.72 -7.38
CA GLU A 75 -2.09 21.12 -7.47
C GLU A 75 -2.37 21.74 -6.10
N VAL A 76 -3.07 21.02 -5.22
CA VAL A 76 -3.38 21.47 -3.85
C VAL A 76 -2.10 21.70 -3.05
N CYS A 77 -1.15 20.77 -3.14
CA CYS A 77 0.15 20.85 -2.47
C CYS A 77 0.97 22.06 -3.00
N HIS A 78 1.15 22.12 -4.30
CA HIS A 78 2.02 23.13 -4.93
C HIS A 78 1.50 24.55 -4.77
N LYS A 79 0.18 24.78 -4.81
CA LYS A 79 -0.43 26.10 -4.50
C LYS A 79 -0.04 26.63 -3.11
N ARG A 80 0.35 25.75 -2.19
CA ARG A 80 0.76 26.08 -0.81
C ARG A 80 2.27 25.92 -0.56
N GLY A 81 3.05 25.62 -1.58
CA GLY A 81 4.50 25.39 -1.46
C GLY A 81 4.86 24.09 -0.73
N VAL A 82 3.94 23.14 -0.65
CA VAL A 82 4.11 21.82 -0.04
C VAL A 82 4.54 20.83 -1.12
N LEU A 83 5.49 19.95 -0.81
CA LEU A 83 5.95 18.90 -1.73
C LEU A 83 5.03 17.70 -1.69
N LEU A 84 4.95 16.96 -2.81
CA LEU A 84 4.22 15.69 -2.88
C LEU A 84 5.18 14.53 -3.13
N ALA A 85 5.24 13.61 -2.16
CA ALA A 85 5.96 12.36 -2.25
C ALA A 85 4.96 11.20 -2.37
N VAL A 86 5.17 10.30 -3.33
CA VAL A 86 4.25 9.17 -3.56
C VAL A 86 4.98 7.84 -3.46
N ASP A 87 4.48 6.97 -2.60
CA ASP A 87 4.82 5.55 -2.59
C ASP A 87 4.01 4.86 -3.69
N ASN A 88 4.65 4.68 -4.84
CA ASN A 88 4.09 4.04 -6.03
C ASN A 88 4.54 2.57 -6.13
N ALA A 89 4.77 1.91 -4.99
CA ALA A 89 5.34 0.56 -4.96
C ALA A 89 4.59 -0.45 -5.84
N HIS A 90 3.28 -0.29 -6.02
CA HIS A 90 2.45 -1.16 -6.87
C HIS A 90 2.24 -0.61 -8.28
N GLY A 91 2.66 0.60 -8.58
CA GLY A 91 2.29 1.33 -9.79
C GLY A 91 3.42 1.56 -10.81
N ALA A 92 4.56 0.86 -10.74
CA ALA A 92 5.66 1.07 -11.68
C ALA A 92 5.23 0.92 -13.16
N TYR A 93 4.25 0.07 -13.45
CA TYR A 93 3.71 -0.12 -14.81
C TYR A 93 2.84 1.06 -15.31
N LEU A 94 2.32 1.92 -14.41
CA LEU A 94 1.42 3.03 -14.76
C LEU A 94 2.04 4.01 -15.77
N ARG A 95 3.38 4.08 -15.80
CA ARG A 95 4.14 4.87 -16.78
C ARG A 95 3.93 4.40 -18.22
N PHE A 96 3.62 3.12 -18.39
CA PHE A 96 3.57 2.47 -19.70
C PHE A 96 2.14 2.30 -20.23
N LEU A 97 1.13 2.74 -19.49
CA LEU A 97 -0.25 2.81 -19.97
C LEU A 97 -0.36 3.74 -21.19
N PRO A 98 -1.37 3.58 -22.05
CA PRO A 98 -1.60 4.48 -23.19
C PRO A 98 -1.62 5.94 -22.78
N GLU A 99 -2.31 6.27 -21.70
CA GLU A 99 -2.22 7.52 -20.97
C GLU A 99 -1.53 7.27 -19.63
N SER A 100 -0.37 7.88 -19.44
CA SER A 100 0.43 7.66 -18.24
C SER A 100 -0.32 8.12 -16.99
N ARG A 101 -0.39 7.24 -16.01
CA ARG A 101 -0.94 7.53 -14.67
C ARG A 101 0.14 7.47 -13.60
N HIS A 102 1.40 7.50 -14.02
CA HIS A 102 2.54 7.50 -13.09
C HIS A 102 2.60 8.81 -12.31
N PRO A 103 2.85 8.78 -10.99
CA PRO A 103 2.81 9.97 -10.14
C PRO A 103 3.66 11.14 -10.63
N LEU A 104 4.86 10.90 -11.17
CA LEU A 104 5.69 12.00 -11.71
C LEU A 104 5.07 12.70 -12.92
N ASP A 105 4.35 11.98 -13.76
CA ASP A 105 3.68 12.58 -14.92
C ASP A 105 2.45 13.39 -14.50
N LEU A 106 1.91 13.07 -13.33
CA LEU A 106 0.76 13.74 -12.73
C LEU A 106 1.15 14.86 -11.75
N GLY A 107 2.44 15.10 -11.55
CA GLY A 107 2.91 16.27 -10.79
C GLY A 107 3.53 15.96 -9.42
N ALA A 108 3.70 14.69 -9.02
CA ALA A 108 4.46 14.39 -7.81
C ALA A 108 5.92 14.87 -7.94
N ASP A 109 6.51 15.35 -6.84
CA ASP A 109 7.89 15.81 -6.81
C ASP A 109 8.89 14.66 -6.73
N ILE A 110 8.53 13.62 -5.99
CA ILE A 110 9.35 12.41 -5.81
C ILE A 110 8.44 11.19 -5.66
N CYS A 111 8.84 10.07 -6.24
CA CYS A 111 8.16 8.80 -5.96
C CYS A 111 9.13 7.63 -5.97
N CYS A 112 8.73 6.52 -5.33
CA CYS A 112 9.46 5.26 -5.38
C CYS A 112 8.58 4.15 -5.96
N ASP A 113 9.20 3.35 -6.83
CA ASP A 113 8.60 2.18 -7.46
C ASP A 113 9.27 0.93 -6.92
N SER A 114 8.49 -0.02 -6.37
CA SER A 114 8.98 -1.39 -6.21
C SER A 114 8.87 -2.10 -7.56
N ALA A 115 9.84 -1.83 -8.41
CA ALA A 115 9.82 -2.27 -9.81
C ALA A 115 9.60 -3.79 -9.96
N HIS A 116 10.17 -4.57 -9.02
CA HIS A 116 10.03 -6.02 -8.99
C HIS A 116 8.60 -6.55 -8.74
N LYS A 117 7.66 -5.69 -8.32
CA LYS A 117 6.27 -6.12 -8.09
C LYS A 117 5.44 -6.21 -9.37
N THR A 118 5.68 -5.29 -10.31
CA THR A 118 4.85 -5.17 -11.52
C THR A 118 5.65 -5.16 -12.83
N LEU A 119 6.97 -5.02 -12.76
CA LEU A 119 7.87 -5.08 -13.92
C LEU A 119 8.76 -6.34 -13.83
N PRO A 120 9.27 -6.85 -14.96
CA PRO A 120 9.98 -8.13 -15.02
C PRO A 120 11.44 -8.04 -14.53
N MET A 121 11.62 -7.85 -13.24
CA MET A 121 12.93 -7.79 -12.61
C MET A 121 13.00 -8.58 -11.31
N LEU A 122 14.20 -8.85 -10.84
CA LEU A 122 14.42 -9.65 -9.64
C LEU A 122 13.93 -8.91 -8.39
N THR A 123 13.42 -9.66 -7.43
CA THR A 123 12.96 -9.16 -6.12
C THR A 123 14.04 -8.31 -5.45
N GLY A 124 13.64 -7.14 -4.96
CA GLY A 124 14.52 -6.12 -4.39
C GLY A 124 14.87 -5.00 -5.38
N GLY A 125 14.56 -5.18 -6.68
CA GLY A 125 14.73 -4.10 -7.67
C GLY A 125 13.71 -2.98 -7.45
N ALA A 126 14.19 -1.76 -7.29
CA ALA A 126 13.36 -0.57 -7.08
C ALA A 126 13.97 0.65 -7.77
N TYR A 127 13.14 1.64 -8.02
CA TYR A 127 13.55 2.94 -8.53
C TYR A 127 13.11 4.07 -7.59
N LEU A 128 13.98 5.05 -7.43
CA LEU A 128 13.65 6.36 -6.89
C LEU A 128 13.58 7.33 -8.07
N HIS A 129 12.45 8.01 -8.22
CA HIS A 129 12.23 8.97 -9.26
C HIS A 129 12.09 10.38 -8.69
N ILE A 130 12.76 11.35 -9.29
CA ILE A 130 12.70 12.76 -8.92
C ILE A 130 12.17 13.55 -10.12
N SER A 131 11.14 14.34 -9.90
CA SER A 131 10.57 15.22 -10.93
C SER A 131 11.60 16.27 -11.33
N LYS A 132 11.69 16.56 -12.64
CA LYS A 132 12.53 17.66 -13.14
C LYS A 132 12.17 19.04 -12.55
N ASN A 133 10.96 19.17 -12.02
CA ASN A 133 10.45 20.38 -11.38
C ASN A 133 10.68 20.40 -9.86
N ALA A 134 11.15 19.30 -9.28
CA ALA A 134 11.45 19.21 -7.85
C ALA A 134 12.60 20.15 -7.46
N PRO A 135 12.69 20.56 -6.19
CA PRO A 135 13.80 21.37 -5.70
C PRO A 135 15.16 20.77 -6.03
N LYS A 136 16.09 21.62 -6.47
CA LYS A 136 17.45 21.22 -6.83
C LYS A 136 18.14 20.36 -5.76
N LEU A 137 17.82 20.62 -4.49
CA LEU A 137 18.33 19.84 -3.35
C LEU A 137 18.12 18.33 -3.50
N PHE A 138 16.98 17.88 -4.06
CA PHE A 138 16.74 16.46 -4.26
C PHE A 138 17.75 15.83 -5.22
N PHE A 139 18.11 16.50 -6.30
CA PHE A 139 19.13 16.02 -7.23
C PHE A 139 20.53 16.02 -6.60
N ASP A 140 20.85 17.06 -5.86
CA ASP A 140 22.17 17.23 -5.26
C ASP A 140 22.42 16.20 -4.14
N MET A 141 21.35 15.74 -3.46
CA MET A 141 21.46 14.91 -2.25
C MET A 141 20.97 13.46 -2.43
N ALA A 142 20.37 13.11 -3.58
CA ALA A 142 19.76 11.79 -3.77
C ALA A 142 20.72 10.63 -3.53
N ASP A 143 21.90 10.66 -4.14
CA ASP A 143 22.91 9.61 -4.01
C ASP A 143 23.40 9.47 -2.56
N GLN A 144 23.65 10.61 -1.90
CA GLN A 144 24.06 10.60 -0.49
C GLN A 144 22.94 10.06 0.41
N ALA A 145 21.70 10.49 0.21
CA ALA A 145 20.55 10.03 0.98
C ALA A 145 20.32 8.53 0.79
N MET A 146 20.37 8.04 -0.44
CA MET A 146 20.25 6.61 -0.72
C MET A 146 21.38 5.79 -0.09
N SER A 147 22.62 6.29 -0.11
CA SER A 147 23.78 5.58 0.45
C SER A 147 23.69 5.38 1.97
N LEU A 148 22.93 6.21 2.69
CA LEU A 148 22.71 6.03 4.13
C LEU A 148 21.87 4.80 4.47
N PHE A 149 21.00 4.38 3.56
CA PHE A 149 20.06 3.27 3.78
C PHE A 149 20.32 2.07 2.86
N ALA A 150 21.11 2.26 1.80
CA ALA A 150 21.43 1.20 0.85
C ALA A 150 22.56 0.30 1.35
N SER A 151 22.66 -0.87 0.74
CA SER A 151 23.77 -1.79 0.99
C SER A 151 25.09 -1.26 0.39
N THR A 152 26.18 -1.40 1.12
CA THR A 152 27.54 -1.19 0.61
C THR A 152 27.99 -2.29 -0.34
N SER A 153 27.24 -3.40 -0.41
CA SER A 153 27.48 -4.55 -1.28
C SER A 153 26.23 -4.86 -2.12
N PRO A 154 25.89 -4.01 -3.12
CA PRO A 154 24.70 -4.22 -3.93
C PRO A 154 24.77 -5.51 -4.73
N SER A 155 23.66 -6.19 -4.88
CA SER A 155 23.57 -7.40 -5.71
C SER A 155 23.69 -7.04 -7.19
N TYR A 156 24.78 -7.48 -7.83
CA TYR A 156 24.96 -7.29 -9.27
C TYR A 156 23.86 -7.98 -10.10
N LEU A 157 23.28 -9.09 -9.61
CA LEU A 157 22.17 -9.76 -10.29
C LEU A 157 20.91 -8.86 -10.31
N ILE A 158 20.61 -8.18 -9.21
CA ILE A 158 19.48 -7.23 -9.16
C ILE A 158 19.74 -6.05 -10.09
N LEU A 159 20.94 -5.44 -10.02
CA LEU A 159 21.31 -4.34 -10.90
C LEU A 159 21.26 -4.73 -12.37
N GLN A 160 21.78 -5.91 -12.72
CA GLN A 160 21.70 -6.44 -14.09
C GLN A 160 20.25 -6.68 -14.54
N SER A 161 19.38 -7.16 -13.64
CA SER A 161 17.97 -7.36 -13.99
C SER A 161 17.26 -6.04 -14.27
N LEU A 162 17.54 -4.98 -13.49
CA LEU A 162 17.06 -3.61 -13.73
C LEU A 162 17.54 -3.07 -15.09
N ASP A 163 18.82 -3.23 -15.40
CA ASP A 163 19.38 -2.79 -16.68
C ASP A 163 18.77 -3.55 -17.87
N ARG A 164 18.69 -4.88 -17.80
CA ARG A 164 18.08 -5.67 -18.87
C ARG A 164 16.59 -5.40 -19.08
N ALA A 165 15.86 -5.07 -18.02
CA ALA A 165 14.46 -4.71 -18.13
C ALA A 165 14.23 -3.48 -19.01
N ASN A 166 15.18 -2.54 -19.09
CA ASN A 166 15.09 -1.36 -19.95
C ASN A 166 14.88 -1.73 -21.43
N SER A 167 15.60 -2.76 -21.92
CA SER A 167 15.44 -3.25 -23.30
C SER A 167 14.04 -3.82 -23.55
N TYR A 168 13.49 -4.56 -22.57
CA TYR A 168 12.15 -5.11 -22.66
C TYR A 168 11.07 -4.00 -22.58
N LEU A 169 11.24 -3.05 -21.65
CA LEU A 169 10.30 -1.95 -21.45
C LEU A 169 10.27 -0.97 -22.66
N SER A 170 11.40 -0.80 -23.35
CA SER A 170 11.48 0.01 -24.57
C SER A 170 10.98 -0.71 -25.82
N GLY A 171 10.77 -2.01 -25.76
CA GLY A 171 10.29 -2.85 -26.86
C GLY A 171 8.77 -2.91 -26.94
N ASP A 172 8.25 -4.13 -26.88
CA ASP A 172 6.82 -4.44 -27.04
C ASP A 172 6.00 -4.39 -25.75
N TYR A 173 6.61 -3.99 -24.62
CA TYR A 173 5.95 -4.00 -23.31
C TYR A 173 4.63 -3.24 -23.29
N LYS A 174 4.57 -2.04 -23.90
CA LYS A 174 3.34 -1.23 -23.94
C LYS A 174 2.18 -1.95 -24.64
N CYS A 175 2.47 -2.66 -25.73
CA CYS A 175 1.46 -3.43 -26.44
C CYS A 175 0.96 -4.59 -25.57
N ARG A 176 1.88 -5.36 -24.98
CA ARG A 176 1.54 -6.47 -24.08
C ARG A 176 0.79 -6.02 -22.84
N LEU A 177 1.16 -4.86 -22.30
CA LEU A 177 0.46 -4.25 -21.16
C LEU A 177 -0.98 -3.90 -21.53
N ALA A 178 -1.21 -3.32 -22.71
CA ALA A 178 -2.55 -2.98 -23.19
C ALA A 178 -3.39 -4.24 -23.40
N GLU A 179 -2.81 -5.31 -23.97
CA GLU A 179 -3.47 -6.59 -24.16
C GLU A 179 -3.91 -7.22 -22.84
N ILE A 180 -2.98 -7.38 -21.88
CA ILE A 180 -3.30 -7.98 -20.58
C ILE A 180 -4.29 -7.11 -19.77
N SER A 181 -4.19 -5.79 -19.88
CA SER A 181 -5.14 -4.88 -19.21
C SER A 181 -6.56 -5.06 -19.74
N ALA A 182 -6.72 -5.25 -21.05
CA ALA A 182 -8.02 -5.54 -21.65
C ALA A 182 -8.57 -6.91 -21.17
N GLU A 183 -7.75 -7.95 -21.19
CA GLU A 183 -8.13 -9.30 -20.74
C GLU A 183 -8.51 -9.31 -19.25
N VAL A 184 -7.76 -8.59 -18.38
CA VAL A 184 -8.08 -8.45 -16.94
C VAL A 184 -9.40 -7.69 -16.75
N ASN A 185 -9.67 -6.65 -17.56
CA ASN A 185 -10.93 -5.92 -17.49
C ASN A 185 -12.12 -6.80 -17.94
N ASP A 186 -11.95 -7.63 -18.94
CA ASP A 186 -12.97 -8.61 -19.37
C ASP A 186 -13.23 -9.65 -18.26
N LEU A 187 -12.18 -10.13 -17.59
CA LEU A 187 -12.30 -11.00 -16.42
C LEU A 187 -13.07 -10.31 -15.28
N LYS A 188 -12.72 -9.07 -14.93
CA LYS A 188 -13.43 -8.28 -13.89
C LYS A 188 -14.91 -8.14 -14.21
N LYS A 189 -15.24 -7.82 -15.46
CA LYS A 189 -16.62 -7.73 -15.93
C LYS A 189 -17.35 -9.07 -15.78
N SER A 190 -16.76 -10.15 -16.29
CA SER A 190 -17.33 -11.49 -16.16
C SER A 190 -17.59 -11.89 -14.72
N LEU A 191 -16.66 -11.63 -13.80
CA LEU A 191 -16.84 -11.90 -12.38
C LEU A 191 -17.97 -11.05 -11.78
N THR A 192 -18.04 -9.76 -12.11
CA THR A 192 -19.12 -8.89 -11.64
C THR A 192 -20.49 -9.36 -12.13
N ASP A 193 -20.60 -9.75 -13.41
CA ASP A 193 -21.82 -10.29 -14.00
C ASP A 193 -22.25 -11.61 -13.32
N ASN A 194 -21.30 -12.35 -12.73
CA ASN A 194 -21.53 -13.56 -11.93
C ASN A 194 -21.69 -13.29 -10.43
N GLY A 195 -21.84 -12.03 -10.03
CA GLY A 195 -22.22 -11.62 -8.68
C GLY A 195 -21.05 -11.45 -7.71
N TYR A 196 -19.82 -11.42 -8.18
CA TYR A 196 -18.67 -10.99 -7.38
C TYR A 196 -18.71 -9.49 -7.12
N SER A 197 -18.31 -9.07 -5.94
CA SER A 197 -18.04 -7.68 -5.61
C SER A 197 -16.54 -7.42 -5.67
N LEU A 198 -16.13 -6.45 -6.47
CA LEU A 198 -14.73 -6.12 -6.72
C LEU A 198 -14.41 -4.72 -6.20
N LEU A 199 -13.21 -4.52 -5.68
CA LEU A 199 -12.69 -3.23 -5.24
C LEU A 199 -11.55 -2.73 -6.12
N GLY A 200 -11.28 -1.42 -5.98
CA GLY A 200 -10.21 -0.75 -6.69
C GLY A 200 -10.52 -0.48 -8.16
N GLY A 201 -9.61 0.23 -8.81
CA GLY A 201 -9.71 0.60 -10.23
C GLY A 201 -8.39 0.41 -10.98
N GLU A 202 -7.41 -0.25 -10.35
CA GLU A 202 -6.10 -0.53 -10.95
C GLU A 202 -6.21 -1.61 -12.04
N GLU A 203 -5.55 -1.39 -13.17
CA GLU A 203 -5.65 -2.24 -14.36
C GLU A 203 -5.15 -3.68 -14.11
N LEU A 204 -4.00 -3.81 -13.44
CA LEU A 204 -3.33 -5.09 -13.21
C LEU A 204 -3.62 -5.70 -11.83
N LYS A 205 -4.69 -5.29 -11.17
CA LYS A 205 -5.07 -5.84 -9.87
C LYS A 205 -6.55 -6.23 -9.85
N LEU A 206 -6.83 -7.37 -9.26
CA LEU A 206 -8.17 -7.85 -8.98
C LEU A 206 -8.28 -8.02 -7.46
N CYS A 207 -9.16 -7.25 -6.83
CA CYS A 207 -9.49 -7.35 -5.42
C CYS A 207 -10.93 -7.82 -5.26
N VAL A 208 -11.12 -9.00 -4.69
CA VAL A 208 -12.43 -9.60 -4.44
C VAL A 208 -12.84 -9.35 -3.00
N GLU A 209 -14.05 -8.81 -2.78
CA GLU A 209 -14.70 -8.77 -1.48
C GLU A 209 -15.29 -10.15 -1.16
N ALA A 210 -14.51 -11.01 -0.53
CA ALA A 210 -14.83 -12.43 -0.36
C ALA A 210 -16.16 -12.65 0.38
N LYS A 211 -16.41 -11.93 1.47
CA LYS A 211 -17.63 -12.06 2.29
C LYS A 211 -18.91 -11.72 1.54
N LYS A 212 -18.87 -10.80 0.58
CA LYS A 212 -20.04 -10.49 -0.26
C LYS A 212 -20.40 -11.63 -1.21
N TYR A 213 -19.45 -12.51 -1.51
CA TYR A 213 -19.68 -13.73 -2.29
C TYR A 213 -20.01 -14.95 -1.44
N GLY A 214 -19.96 -14.80 -0.10
CA GLY A 214 -20.34 -15.81 0.87
C GLY A 214 -19.19 -16.64 1.43
N TYR A 215 -17.95 -16.18 1.29
CA TYR A 215 -16.75 -16.86 1.78
C TYR A 215 -15.84 -15.91 2.55
N TYR A 216 -15.03 -16.43 3.44
CA TYR A 216 -13.86 -15.71 3.90
C TYR A 216 -12.76 -15.77 2.85
N GLY A 217 -11.88 -14.76 2.82
CA GLY A 217 -10.83 -14.68 1.81
C GLY A 217 -9.86 -15.87 1.84
N TYR A 218 -9.55 -16.41 3.03
CA TYR A 218 -8.73 -17.62 3.16
C TYR A 218 -9.38 -18.86 2.53
N GLU A 219 -10.73 -18.98 2.54
CA GLU A 219 -11.44 -20.11 1.93
C GLU A 219 -11.36 -20.06 0.41
N ILE A 220 -11.56 -18.87 -0.18
CA ILE A 220 -11.35 -18.66 -1.63
C ILE A 220 -9.90 -18.95 -1.99
N THR A 221 -8.94 -18.49 -1.19
CA THR A 221 -7.52 -18.70 -1.46
C THR A 221 -7.13 -20.17 -1.39
N GLU A 222 -7.63 -20.92 -0.42
CA GLU A 222 -7.42 -22.38 -0.34
C GLU A 222 -8.01 -23.11 -1.55
N TYR A 223 -9.19 -22.69 -2.00
CA TYR A 223 -9.81 -23.22 -3.22
C TYR A 223 -8.95 -22.92 -4.45
N LEU A 224 -8.47 -21.69 -4.61
CA LEU A 224 -7.61 -21.29 -5.72
C LEU A 224 -6.27 -22.04 -5.69
N LEU A 225 -5.69 -22.24 -4.50
CA LEU A 225 -4.45 -23.01 -4.34
C LEU A 225 -4.60 -24.47 -4.81
N LYS A 226 -5.73 -25.12 -4.51
CA LYS A 226 -6.05 -26.46 -5.02
C LYS A 226 -6.17 -26.50 -6.55
N ASN A 227 -6.46 -25.38 -7.19
CA ASN A 227 -6.47 -25.20 -8.65
C ASN A 227 -5.12 -24.70 -9.21
N GLY A 228 -4.05 -24.72 -8.41
CA GLY A 228 -2.71 -24.30 -8.82
C GLY A 228 -2.54 -22.79 -8.99
N ILE A 229 -3.34 -22.00 -8.27
CA ILE A 229 -3.33 -20.52 -8.31
C ILE A 229 -2.92 -20.01 -6.94
N VAL A 230 -1.87 -19.17 -6.92
CA VAL A 230 -1.38 -18.48 -5.71
C VAL A 230 -1.79 -17.02 -5.78
N CYS A 231 -2.48 -16.55 -4.74
CA CYS A 231 -2.88 -15.15 -4.63
C CYS A 231 -1.74 -14.28 -4.10
N GLU A 232 -1.73 -13.01 -4.44
CA GLU A 232 -0.78 -12.03 -3.92
C GLU A 232 -1.00 -11.81 -2.41
N PHE A 233 -2.26 -11.67 -2.02
CA PHE A 233 -2.66 -11.42 -0.65
C PHE A 233 -4.06 -11.93 -0.37
N TYR A 234 -4.32 -12.27 0.88
CA TYR A 234 -5.66 -12.52 1.38
C TYR A 234 -5.75 -12.26 2.89
N ASP A 235 -6.93 -11.93 3.34
CA ASP A 235 -7.33 -11.91 4.75
C ASP A 235 -8.76 -12.46 4.91
N ARG A 236 -9.46 -12.09 5.97
CA ARG A 236 -10.85 -12.51 6.18
C ARG A 236 -11.82 -11.87 5.18
N ASP A 237 -11.50 -10.65 4.70
CA ASP A 237 -12.40 -9.82 3.91
C ASP A 237 -12.10 -9.88 2.41
N PHE A 238 -10.81 -9.96 2.05
CA PHE A 238 -10.34 -9.73 0.69
C PHE A 238 -9.48 -10.86 0.16
N VAL A 239 -9.50 -11.01 -1.15
CA VAL A 239 -8.49 -11.75 -1.92
C VAL A 239 -7.96 -10.84 -3.02
N VAL A 240 -6.65 -10.64 -3.06
CA VAL A 240 -5.98 -9.77 -4.03
C VAL A 240 -5.11 -10.60 -4.95
N MET A 241 -5.28 -10.38 -6.25
CA MET A 241 -4.45 -10.97 -7.30
C MET A 241 -3.79 -9.85 -8.10
N MET A 242 -2.53 -10.03 -8.43
CA MET A 242 -1.76 -9.10 -9.27
C MET A 242 -1.37 -9.79 -10.56
N PHE A 243 -1.45 -9.05 -11.66
CA PHE A 243 -1.16 -9.54 -12.99
C PHE A 243 0.04 -8.84 -13.60
N THR A 244 0.70 -9.55 -14.50
CA THR A 244 1.73 -8.99 -15.37
C THR A 244 1.57 -9.56 -16.76
N PRO A 245 2.10 -8.95 -17.83
CA PRO A 245 2.03 -9.50 -19.16
C PRO A 245 2.61 -10.93 -19.31
N GLN A 246 3.38 -11.39 -18.33
CA GLN A 246 3.98 -12.71 -18.32
C GLN A 246 3.04 -13.85 -17.90
N ILE A 247 1.88 -13.53 -17.31
CA ILE A 247 0.93 -14.58 -16.87
C ILE A 247 0.39 -15.40 -18.05
N GLY A 248 0.28 -14.77 -19.22
CA GLY A 248 -0.25 -15.38 -20.40
C GLY A 248 -1.75 -15.70 -20.33
N LYS A 249 -2.31 -16.06 -21.47
CA LYS A 249 -3.73 -16.36 -21.62
C LYS A 249 -4.18 -17.57 -20.79
N ASP A 250 -3.39 -18.63 -20.78
CA ASP A 250 -3.69 -19.86 -20.03
C ASP A 250 -3.82 -19.62 -18.51
N GLY A 251 -3.02 -18.69 -17.96
CA GLY A 251 -3.09 -18.30 -16.54
C GLY A 251 -4.39 -17.58 -16.21
N LEU A 252 -4.82 -16.64 -17.06
CA LEU A 252 -6.08 -15.92 -16.89
C LEU A 252 -7.29 -16.84 -17.09
N GLU A 253 -7.28 -17.72 -18.09
CA GLU A 253 -8.34 -18.69 -18.33
C GLU A 253 -8.49 -19.67 -17.16
N ARG A 254 -7.38 -20.13 -16.58
CA ARG A 254 -7.39 -20.95 -15.36
C ARG A 254 -8.02 -20.24 -14.18
N LEU A 255 -7.62 -18.99 -13.91
CA LEU A 255 -8.19 -18.17 -12.84
C LEU A 255 -9.68 -17.92 -13.05
N SER A 256 -10.06 -17.52 -14.27
CA SER A 256 -11.46 -17.29 -14.65
C SER A 256 -12.30 -18.54 -14.41
N SER A 257 -11.84 -19.68 -14.92
CA SER A 257 -12.55 -20.96 -14.76
C SER A 257 -12.70 -21.35 -13.29
N ALA A 258 -11.66 -21.19 -12.48
CA ALA A 258 -11.70 -21.51 -11.06
C ALA A 258 -12.72 -20.61 -10.33
N LEU A 259 -12.64 -19.28 -10.49
CA LEU A 259 -13.55 -18.35 -9.83
C LEU A 259 -15.00 -18.53 -10.27
N LEU A 260 -15.26 -18.71 -11.56
CA LEU A 260 -16.61 -18.90 -12.10
C LEU A 260 -17.21 -20.28 -11.73
N SER A 261 -16.38 -21.26 -11.37
CA SER A 261 -16.85 -22.58 -10.89
C SER A 261 -17.13 -22.59 -9.38
N LEU A 262 -16.71 -21.56 -8.63
CA LEU A 262 -17.00 -21.47 -7.21
C LEU A 262 -18.47 -21.06 -7.00
N PRO A 263 -19.30 -21.90 -6.34
CA PRO A 263 -20.71 -21.58 -6.16
C PRO A 263 -20.87 -20.40 -5.21
N LYS A 264 -21.71 -19.43 -5.60
CA LYS A 264 -22.06 -18.31 -4.72
C LYS A 264 -22.84 -18.81 -3.51
N GLN A 265 -22.52 -18.30 -2.33
CA GLN A 265 -23.23 -18.55 -1.07
C GLN A 265 -23.88 -17.26 -0.54
N ASP A 266 -24.61 -17.36 0.56
CA ASP A 266 -25.16 -16.22 1.25
C ASP A 266 -24.05 -15.32 1.80
N ALA A 267 -24.19 -14.01 1.66
CA ALA A 267 -23.19 -13.06 2.11
C ALA A 267 -22.98 -13.13 3.63
N ILE A 268 -21.74 -13.05 4.06
CA ILE A 268 -21.34 -13.03 5.47
C ILE A 268 -21.40 -11.58 5.96
N ASP A 269 -22.34 -11.28 6.88
CA ASP A 269 -22.52 -9.95 7.48
C ASP A 269 -21.63 -9.76 8.72
N GLU A 270 -20.36 -10.03 8.59
CA GLU A 270 -19.36 -9.72 9.61
C GLU A 270 -18.50 -8.56 9.11
N LYS A 271 -18.42 -7.48 9.88
CA LYS A 271 -17.61 -6.30 9.53
C LYS A 271 -16.31 -6.29 10.32
N ALA A 272 -15.22 -5.87 9.65
CA ALA A 272 -13.98 -5.58 10.34
C ALA A 272 -14.20 -4.45 11.37
N PRO A 273 -13.63 -4.55 12.58
CA PRO A 273 -13.65 -3.46 13.55
C PRO A 273 -12.95 -2.21 12.98
N SER A 274 -13.37 -1.02 13.41
CA SER A 274 -12.69 0.23 13.08
C SER A 274 -11.81 0.68 14.25
N VAL A 275 -10.62 1.17 13.96
CA VAL A 275 -9.70 1.67 15.00
C VAL A 275 -10.04 3.09 15.44
N GLY A 276 -10.70 3.89 14.61
CA GLY A 276 -10.88 5.33 14.88
C GLY A 276 -9.56 6.10 14.76
N VAL A 277 -9.40 7.14 15.58
CA VAL A 277 -8.16 7.95 15.67
C VAL A 277 -7.54 7.66 17.03
N PRO A 278 -6.46 6.86 17.11
CA PRO A 278 -5.81 6.55 18.37
C PRO A 278 -5.16 7.79 18.99
N GLU A 279 -5.08 7.83 20.33
CA GLU A 279 -4.38 8.90 21.06
C GLU A 279 -2.88 8.82 20.79
N SER A 280 -2.28 9.88 20.22
CA SER A 280 -0.83 10.02 20.09
C SER A 280 -0.23 10.48 21.42
N VAL A 281 0.53 9.62 22.09
CA VAL A 281 1.13 9.87 23.40
C VAL A 281 2.56 10.39 23.28
N MET A 282 3.30 9.91 22.29
CA MET A 282 4.68 10.31 22.02
C MET A 282 5.02 10.19 20.54
N ARG A 283 6.16 10.78 20.16
CA ARG A 283 6.61 10.69 18.76
C ARG A 283 7.03 9.26 18.39
N VAL A 284 6.87 8.90 17.13
CA VAL A 284 7.25 7.57 16.58
C VAL A 284 8.69 7.20 16.94
N ARG A 285 9.64 8.16 16.82
CA ARG A 285 11.04 7.93 17.18
C ARG A 285 11.21 7.57 18.66
N ASP A 286 10.59 8.35 19.52
CA ASP A 286 10.76 8.19 20.98
C ASP A 286 10.20 6.82 21.40
N ALA A 287 9.03 6.43 20.88
CA ALA A 287 8.45 5.12 21.15
C ALA A 287 9.32 3.96 20.58
N THR A 288 9.80 4.10 19.35
CA THR A 288 10.61 3.05 18.70
C THR A 288 11.96 2.84 19.39
N MET A 289 12.53 3.88 19.98
CA MET A 289 13.84 3.83 20.64
C MET A 289 13.74 3.56 22.15
N SER A 290 12.53 3.51 22.71
CA SER A 290 12.31 3.21 24.14
C SER A 290 12.48 1.71 24.44
N PRO A 291 12.87 1.35 25.66
CA PRO A 291 12.77 -0.02 26.15
C PRO A 291 11.34 -0.56 25.95
N SER A 292 11.23 -1.80 25.53
CA SER A 292 9.92 -2.37 25.19
C SER A 292 9.86 -3.85 25.51
N ARG A 293 8.67 -4.34 25.84
CA ARG A 293 8.39 -5.76 26.10
C ARG A 293 7.23 -6.29 25.24
N GLU A 294 7.28 -7.57 24.94
CA GLU A 294 6.19 -8.26 24.25
C GLU A 294 5.14 -8.70 25.25
N ILE A 295 3.87 -8.43 24.95
CA ILE A 295 2.72 -8.86 25.75
C ILE A 295 1.63 -9.46 24.86
N ALA A 296 0.73 -10.24 25.45
CA ALA A 296 -0.50 -10.66 24.76
C ALA A 296 -1.39 -9.43 24.50
N VAL A 297 -2.07 -9.40 23.34
CA VAL A 297 -2.91 -8.26 22.94
C VAL A 297 -4.06 -7.98 23.91
N GLU A 298 -4.54 -9.01 24.63
CA GLU A 298 -5.56 -8.90 25.66
C GLU A 298 -5.15 -7.98 26.83
N ASN A 299 -3.84 -7.89 27.07
CA ASN A 299 -3.24 -7.09 28.16
C ASN A 299 -2.73 -5.73 27.64
N ALA A 300 -3.02 -5.39 26.38
CA ALA A 300 -2.43 -4.21 25.74
C ALA A 300 -3.28 -2.93 25.89
N VAL A 301 -4.54 -3.03 26.30
CA VAL A 301 -5.40 -1.85 26.48
C VAL A 301 -4.76 -0.84 27.42
N GLY A 302 -4.70 0.44 27.02
CA GLY A 302 -4.09 1.54 27.76
C GLY A 302 -2.57 1.65 27.60
N ARG A 303 -1.90 0.63 27.05
CA ARG A 303 -0.45 0.64 26.81
C ARG A 303 -0.10 1.43 25.55
N VAL A 304 1.13 1.90 25.45
CA VAL A 304 1.65 2.61 24.27
C VAL A 304 2.42 1.65 23.39
N LEU A 305 2.09 1.61 22.09
CA LEU A 305 2.78 0.75 21.13
C LEU A 305 4.22 1.22 20.90
N ALA A 306 5.18 0.30 21.02
CA ALA A 306 6.61 0.58 20.87
C ALA A 306 7.12 0.28 19.44
N VAL A 307 6.60 -0.75 18.79
CA VAL A 307 7.13 -1.24 17.51
C VAL A 307 6.00 -1.44 16.49
N ALA A 308 6.18 -0.95 15.29
CA ALA A 308 5.24 -1.09 14.16
C ALA A 308 5.13 -2.56 13.65
N GLY A 309 5.07 -3.53 14.57
CA GLY A 309 4.89 -4.94 14.25
C GLY A 309 3.43 -5.38 14.19
N VAL A 310 2.52 -4.50 14.61
CA VAL A 310 1.09 -4.79 14.70
C VAL A 310 0.41 -4.18 13.48
N SER A 311 0.34 -4.97 12.44
CA SER A 311 -0.22 -4.52 11.17
C SER A 311 -1.29 -5.51 10.69
N CYS A 312 -2.35 -4.99 10.09
CA CYS A 312 -3.11 -5.85 9.19
C CYS A 312 -2.20 -6.21 8.00
N PRO A 313 -2.24 -7.45 7.51
CA PRO A 313 -1.62 -7.72 6.24
C PRO A 313 -2.17 -6.72 5.20
N PRO A 314 -1.36 -6.11 4.37
CA PRO A 314 0.04 -6.34 4.03
C PRO A 314 1.03 -5.32 4.65
N ALA A 315 1.16 -5.25 5.94
CA ALA A 315 2.08 -4.37 6.66
C ALA A 315 1.61 -2.89 6.80
N ILE A 316 0.29 -2.69 6.86
CA ILE A 316 -0.34 -1.40 7.21
C ILE A 316 -0.60 -1.40 8.71
N PRO A 317 -0.03 -0.43 9.46
CA PRO A 317 -0.16 -0.41 10.91
C PRO A 317 -1.59 -0.13 11.37
N ILE A 318 -2.13 -1.01 12.22
CA ILE A 318 -3.42 -0.78 12.91
C ILE A 318 -3.25 0.36 13.91
N VAL A 319 -2.20 0.29 14.71
CA VAL A 319 -1.74 1.33 15.65
C VAL A 319 -0.30 1.67 15.29
N VAL A 320 0.08 2.94 15.36
CA VAL A 320 1.44 3.43 15.10
C VAL A 320 2.23 3.50 16.40
N CYS A 321 3.56 3.36 16.33
CA CYS A 321 4.44 3.55 17.47
C CYS A 321 4.19 4.90 18.14
N GLY A 322 4.03 4.90 19.46
CA GLY A 322 3.72 6.10 20.24
C GLY A 322 2.22 6.40 20.39
N GLU A 323 1.36 5.63 19.74
CA GLU A 323 -0.08 5.68 19.98
C GLU A 323 -0.49 4.75 21.12
N ARG A 324 -1.56 5.13 21.82
CA ARG A 324 -2.18 4.32 22.88
C ARG A 324 -3.11 3.30 22.27
N ILE A 325 -2.98 2.07 22.72
CA ILE A 325 -3.83 0.93 22.31
C ILE A 325 -5.14 1.03 23.09
N ASP A 326 -6.25 1.16 22.40
CA ASP A 326 -7.60 1.13 22.96
C ASP A 326 -8.28 -0.25 22.75
N GLU A 327 -9.52 -0.38 23.23
CA GLU A 327 -10.31 -1.61 23.05
C GLU A 327 -10.61 -1.92 21.58
N ASN A 328 -10.83 -0.89 20.76
CA ASN A 328 -11.07 -1.05 19.32
C ASN A 328 -9.82 -1.57 18.61
N ALA A 329 -8.65 -1.06 18.97
CA ALA A 329 -7.37 -1.56 18.46
C ALA A 329 -7.18 -3.05 18.80
N VAL A 330 -7.46 -3.46 20.04
CA VAL A 330 -7.40 -4.88 20.46
C VAL A 330 -8.42 -5.72 19.69
N ALA A 331 -9.63 -5.22 19.46
CA ALA A 331 -10.61 -5.90 18.61
C ALA A 331 -10.09 -6.11 17.18
N CYS A 332 -9.43 -5.10 16.59
CA CYS A 332 -8.77 -5.22 15.28
C CYS A 332 -7.62 -6.23 15.32
N PHE A 333 -6.78 -6.23 16.36
CA PHE A 333 -5.70 -7.21 16.50
C PHE A 333 -6.22 -8.62 16.45
N ARG A 334 -7.26 -8.93 17.23
CA ARG A 334 -7.92 -10.24 17.24
C ARG A 334 -8.53 -10.61 15.89
N TYR A 335 -9.17 -9.63 15.25
CA TYR A 335 -9.80 -9.83 13.94
C TYR A 335 -8.79 -10.25 12.87
N TYR A 336 -7.60 -9.64 12.88
CA TYR A 336 -6.49 -9.95 11.96
C TYR A 336 -5.54 -11.06 12.48
N GLY A 337 -5.90 -11.76 13.58
CA GLY A 337 -5.13 -12.87 14.09
C GLY A 337 -3.81 -12.47 14.77
N ILE A 338 -3.72 -11.25 15.26
CA ILE A 338 -2.54 -10.76 15.99
C ILE A 338 -2.71 -11.12 17.46
N GLU A 339 -1.83 -11.98 17.97
CA GLU A 339 -1.89 -12.50 19.35
C GLU A 339 -1.00 -11.69 20.32
N LYS A 340 0.06 -11.05 19.83
CA LYS A 340 1.05 -10.36 20.63
C LYS A 340 1.44 -9.02 20.00
N CYS A 341 1.80 -8.07 20.86
CA CYS A 341 2.36 -6.78 20.45
C CYS A 341 3.49 -6.35 21.41
N ARG A 342 4.34 -5.43 20.93
CA ARG A 342 5.38 -4.83 21.77
C ARG A 342 4.95 -3.45 22.26
N VAL A 343 4.94 -3.26 23.55
CA VAL A 343 4.57 -2.00 24.22
C VAL A 343 5.74 -1.41 24.95
N ILE A 344 5.69 -0.09 25.19
CA ILE A 344 6.69 0.60 26.01
C ILE A 344 6.75 -0.07 27.40
N ASP A 345 7.96 -0.28 27.88
CA ASP A 345 8.20 -0.79 29.23
C ASP A 345 8.30 0.41 30.19
N GLU A 346 7.24 0.62 30.97
CA GLU A 346 7.14 1.74 31.92
C GLU A 346 7.86 1.43 33.26
N GLU A 347 8.42 0.24 33.41
CA GLU A 347 9.08 -0.21 34.64
C GLU A 347 10.62 0.02 34.60
N LEU A 348 11.15 0.49 33.48
CA LEU A 348 12.55 0.86 33.27
C LEU A 348 12.71 2.38 33.13
#